data_a21e8474a514160583547087c3469871
#
_entry.id   a21e8474a514160583547087c3469871
#
_cell.length_a   1.000
_cell.length_b   1.000
_cell.length_c   1.000
_cell.angle_alpha   90.00
_cell.angle_beta   90.00
_cell.angle_gamma   90.00
#
_symmetry.space_group_name_H-M   'P 1'
#
loop_
_entity.id
_entity.type
_entity.pdbx_description
1 polymer ?
#
loop_
_entity_poly.entity_id
_entity_poly.type
_entity_poly.pdbx_seq_one_letter_code
_entity_poly.pdbx_strand_id
1 'polypeptide(L)'
;MKVELLGRLVNRTGVKDGGYILLLDAVKGWLPVVLVRWFGEPWGLGDFTLALVGLAAFLGHLWPVFFRFEGGKGVATALGVLVGISGWLGLVLGLLWLAVAAMSRYSSLASLSAAVLSPVVYVLASGLLWNAERPVTGAIVVMAALLVWRHKENIIRLMQGKESRLGSKGKDKG
;
A
#
# COMPACT_ATOMS: atom_id res chain seq x y z
N MET A 1 -7.38 13.55 25.08
CA MET A 1 -7.58 14.95 24.65
C MET A 1 -6.83 15.31 23.35
N LYS A 2 -5.55 14.97 23.12
CA LYS A 2 -4.84 15.31 21.86
C LYS A 2 -5.28 14.46 20.64
N VAL A 3 -5.63 13.19 20.83
CA VAL A 3 -6.07 12.29 19.73
C VAL A 3 -7.45 12.68 19.19
N GLU A 4 -8.34 13.14 20.07
CA GLU A 4 -9.67 13.64 19.69
C GLU A 4 -9.60 14.97 18.92
N LEU A 5 -8.62 15.82 19.24
CA LEU A 5 -8.39 17.08 18.54
C LEU A 5 -7.88 16.83 17.11
N LEU A 6 -6.97 15.89 16.93
CA LEU A 6 -6.48 15.45 15.62
C LEU A 6 -7.63 14.82 14.80
N GLY A 7 -8.45 13.97 15.40
CA GLY A 7 -9.64 13.40 14.75
C GLY A 7 -10.66 14.45 14.32
N ARG A 8 -10.85 15.52 15.11
CA ARG A 8 -11.74 16.65 14.76
C ARG A 8 -11.14 17.55 13.68
N LEU A 9 -9.81 17.74 13.66
CA LEU A 9 -9.14 18.49 12.60
C LEU A 9 -9.23 17.73 11.26
N VAL A 10 -8.99 16.42 11.25
CA VAL A 10 -9.12 15.56 10.06
C VAL A 10 -10.58 15.53 9.55
N ASN A 11 -11.58 15.55 10.44
CA ASN A 11 -12.99 15.59 10.04
C ASN A 11 -13.46 16.97 9.53
N ARG A 12 -12.75 18.07 9.84
CA ARG A 12 -13.13 19.43 9.42
C ARG A 12 -12.63 19.82 8.02
N THR A 13 -11.61 19.16 7.51
CA THR A 13 -10.90 19.57 6.32
C THR A 13 -11.34 18.86 5.02
N GLY A 14 -12.23 17.87 5.08
CA GLY A 14 -12.87 17.29 3.89
C GLY A 14 -11.95 16.46 2.99
N VAL A 15 -12.47 16.04 1.86
CA VAL A 15 -11.85 15.11 0.86
C VAL A 15 -10.42 15.49 0.41
N LYS A 16 -10.02 16.75 0.54
CA LYS A 16 -8.67 17.21 0.16
C LYS A 16 -7.57 16.61 1.05
N ASP A 17 -7.83 16.42 2.34
CA ASP A 17 -6.81 15.92 3.27
C ASP A 17 -6.61 14.42 3.19
N GLY A 18 -7.62 13.66 2.78
CA GLY A 18 -7.46 12.23 2.49
C GLY A 18 -6.41 11.95 1.41
N GLY A 19 -6.33 12.82 0.39
CA GLY A 19 -5.32 12.73 -0.66
C GLY A 19 -3.90 12.98 -0.15
N TYR A 20 -3.71 13.99 0.70
CA TYR A 20 -2.39 14.28 1.31
C TYR A 20 -1.92 13.15 2.23
N ILE A 21 -2.82 12.56 3.02
CA ILE A 21 -2.48 11.44 3.89
C ILE A 21 -2.03 10.23 3.05
N LEU A 22 -2.75 9.89 1.98
CA LEU A 22 -2.37 8.81 1.07
C LEU A 22 -1.02 9.08 0.40
N LEU A 23 -0.76 10.33 -0.02
CA LEU A 23 0.53 10.72 -0.59
C LEU A 23 1.67 10.56 0.40
N LEU A 24 1.51 11.05 1.64
CA LEU A 24 2.50 10.89 2.69
C LEU A 24 2.74 9.43 3.06
N ASP A 25 1.67 8.62 3.08
CA ASP A 25 1.76 7.18 3.28
C ASP A 25 2.52 6.47 2.14
N ALA A 26 2.35 6.91 0.90
CA ALA A 26 3.13 6.40 -0.22
C ALA A 26 4.60 6.86 -0.15
N VAL A 27 4.85 8.13 0.15
CA VAL A 27 6.20 8.69 0.27
C VAL A 27 7.01 8.00 1.36
N LYS A 28 6.43 7.71 2.52
CA LYS A 28 7.15 7.01 3.60
C LYS A 28 7.54 5.57 3.23
N GLY A 29 6.78 4.91 2.34
CA GLY A 29 7.15 3.62 1.80
C GLY A 29 8.22 3.72 0.71
N TRP A 30 8.09 4.71 -0.17
CA TRP A 30 8.97 4.96 -1.30
C TRP A 30 10.35 5.46 -0.90
N LEU A 31 10.41 6.48 -0.05
CA LEU A 31 11.66 7.19 0.27
C LEU A 31 12.78 6.28 0.81
N PRO A 32 12.57 5.44 1.84
CA PRO A 32 13.64 4.59 2.35
C PRO A 32 14.13 3.55 1.32
N VAL A 33 13.24 3.04 0.47
CA VAL A 33 13.58 2.10 -0.59
C VAL A 33 14.45 2.75 -1.66
N VAL A 34 14.08 3.96 -2.09
CA VAL A 34 14.85 4.72 -3.09
C VAL A 34 16.20 5.16 -2.57
N LEU A 35 16.30 5.53 -1.29
CA LEU A 35 17.58 5.86 -0.67
C LEU A 35 18.55 4.67 -0.71
N VAL A 36 18.09 3.47 -0.37
CA VAL A 36 18.91 2.25 -0.48
C VAL A 36 19.26 1.96 -1.93
N ARG A 37 18.31 2.08 -2.84
CA ARG A 37 18.52 1.78 -4.26
C ARG A 37 19.54 2.70 -4.92
N TRP A 38 19.53 4.00 -4.62
CA TRP A 38 20.39 4.98 -5.29
C TRP A 38 21.72 5.21 -4.59
N PHE A 39 21.78 5.05 -3.27
CA PHE A 39 22.94 5.36 -2.47
C PHE A 39 23.50 4.16 -1.71
N GLY A 40 22.91 2.99 -1.83
CA GLY A 40 23.30 1.81 -1.06
C GLY A 40 24.53 1.06 -1.61
N GLU A 41 24.76 1.11 -2.92
CA GLU A 41 25.83 0.34 -3.59
C GLU A 41 27.23 0.55 -2.97
N PRO A 42 27.70 1.80 -2.70
CA PRO A 42 29.00 2.03 -2.09
C PRO A 42 29.14 1.43 -0.68
N TRP A 43 28.01 1.12 -0.03
CA TRP A 43 27.94 0.57 1.33
C TRP A 43 27.64 -0.94 1.33
N GLY A 44 27.65 -1.59 0.15
CA GLY A 44 27.29 -3.01 0.02
C GLY A 44 25.83 -3.33 0.30
N LEU A 45 24.93 -2.35 0.23
CA LEU A 45 23.49 -2.53 0.46
C LEU A 45 22.82 -3.00 -0.84
N GLY A 46 22.65 -4.32 -0.98
CA GLY A 46 22.02 -4.94 -2.14
C GLY A 46 20.52 -5.23 -1.95
N ASP A 47 19.99 -6.12 -2.79
CA ASP A 47 18.56 -6.47 -2.87
C ASP A 47 17.98 -7.01 -1.58
N PHE A 48 18.76 -7.69 -0.76
CA PHE A 48 18.33 -8.14 0.56
C PHE A 48 18.02 -6.95 1.49
N THR A 49 18.88 -5.93 1.50
CA THR A 49 18.64 -4.71 2.28
C THR A 49 17.45 -3.94 1.73
N LEU A 50 17.33 -3.85 0.40
CA LEU A 50 16.18 -3.24 -0.28
C LEU A 50 14.87 -3.90 0.16
N ALA A 51 14.82 -5.22 0.17
CA ALA A 51 13.68 -6.02 0.61
C ALA A 51 13.32 -5.75 2.09
N LEU A 52 14.33 -5.78 2.98
CA LEU A 52 14.13 -5.53 4.41
C LEU A 52 13.63 -4.12 4.70
N VAL A 53 14.21 -3.12 4.04
CA VAL A 53 13.80 -1.72 4.23
C VAL A 53 12.38 -1.47 3.73
N GLY A 54 12.00 -2.02 2.56
CA GLY A 54 10.64 -1.96 2.06
C GLY A 54 9.64 -2.63 3.00
N LEU A 55 9.97 -3.83 3.49
CA LEU A 55 9.14 -4.54 4.44
C LEU A 55 9.03 -3.79 5.78
N ALA A 56 10.13 -3.26 6.31
CA ALA A 56 10.13 -2.49 7.55
C ALA A 56 9.28 -1.22 7.45
N ALA A 57 9.36 -0.47 6.33
CA ALA A 57 8.52 0.70 6.09
C ALA A 57 7.03 0.33 6.05
N PHE A 58 6.68 -0.78 5.42
CA PHE A 58 5.33 -1.31 5.39
C PHE A 58 4.84 -1.75 6.77
N LEU A 59 5.63 -2.54 7.51
CA LEU A 59 5.29 -2.99 8.86
C LEU A 59 5.13 -1.81 9.83
N GLY A 60 5.99 -0.79 9.74
CA GLY A 60 5.89 0.43 10.53
C GLY A 60 4.61 1.22 10.27
N HIS A 61 4.01 1.10 9.07
CA HIS A 61 2.69 1.66 8.80
C HIS A 61 1.56 0.79 9.40
N LEU A 62 1.67 -0.53 9.36
CA LEU A 62 0.65 -1.44 9.90
C LEU A 62 0.59 -1.39 11.43
N TRP A 63 1.75 -1.28 12.06
CA TRP A 63 1.91 -1.29 13.52
C TRP A 63 2.81 -0.14 13.99
N PRO A 64 2.37 1.12 13.89
CA PRO A 64 3.17 2.26 14.28
C PRO A 64 3.33 2.31 15.81
N VAL A 65 4.59 2.21 16.27
CA VAL A 65 4.94 2.15 17.71
C VAL A 65 4.41 3.37 18.46
N PHE A 66 4.52 4.56 17.88
CA PHE A 66 4.09 5.82 18.50
C PHE A 66 2.56 6.01 18.54
N PHE A 67 1.81 5.18 17.83
CA PHE A 67 0.34 5.23 17.76
C PHE A 67 -0.33 3.98 18.36
N ARG A 68 0.27 3.41 19.41
CA ARG A 68 -0.23 2.23 20.12
C ARG A 68 -0.46 1.01 19.22
N PHE A 69 0.34 0.88 18.17
CA PHE A 69 0.24 -0.18 17.14
C PHE A 69 -1.08 -0.16 16.34
N GLU A 70 -1.85 0.92 16.41
CA GLU A 70 -3.08 1.11 15.62
C GLU A 70 -2.75 1.80 14.29
N GLY A 71 -2.42 1.01 13.27
CA GLY A 71 -2.07 1.50 11.93
C GLY A 71 -3.14 1.27 10.87
N GLY A 72 -2.82 1.73 9.66
CA GLY A 72 -3.69 1.59 8.49
C GLY A 72 -3.67 0.19 7.87
N LYS A 73 -4.23 0.07 6.66
CA LYS A 73 -4.23 -1.16 5.85
C LYS A 73 -2.98 -1.32 4.99
N GLY A 74 -2.19 -0.27 4.83
CA GLY A 74 -0.91 -0.31 4.15
C GLY A 74 -0.93 -0.17 2.62
N VAL A 75 -2.08 0.08 1.99
CA VAL A 75 -2.19 0.10 0.52
C VAL A 75 -1.29 1.15 -0.12
N ALA A 76 -1.36 2.40 0.33
CA ALA A 76 -0.55 3.49 -0.20
C ALA A 76 0.95 3.28 0.09
N THR A 77 1.28 2.80 1.30
CA THR A 77 2.67 2.50 1.68
C THR A 77 3.24 1.33 0.86
N ALA A 78 2.45 0.26 0.63
CA ALA A 78 2.86 -0.83 -0.24
C ALA A 78 3.10 -0.34 -1.68
N LEU A 79 2.20 0.48 -2.23
CA LEU A 79 2.41 1.07 -3.55
C LEU A 79 3.69 1.91 -3.58
N GLY A 80 3.95 2.71 -2.55
CA GLY A 80 5.19 3.50 -2.43
C GLY A 80 6.43 2.62 -2.45
N VAL A 81 6.45 1.52 -1.67
CA VAL A 81 7.54 0.53 -1.69
C VAL A 81 7.74 -0.05 -3.08
N LEU A 82 6.66 -0.48 -3.76
CA LEU A 82 6.71 -1.08 -5.09
C LEU A 82 7.22 -0.09 -6.16
N VAL A 83 6.82 1.20 -6.08
CA VAL A 83 7.38 2.28 -6.91
C VAL A 83 8.87 2.47 -6.63
N GLY A 84 9.31 2.39 -5.37
CA GLY A 84 10.71 2.49 -4.98
C GLY A 84 11.54 1.31 -5.52
N ILE A 85 11.00 0.10 -5.52
CA ILE A 85 11.64 -1.11 -6.09
C ILE A 85 11.74 -0.96 -7.61
N SER A 86 10.66 -0.60 -8.29
CA SER A 86 10.63 -0.33 -9.73
C SER A 86 9.47 0.62 -10.05
N GLY A 87 9.77 1.74 -10.69
CA GLY A 87 8.74 2.68 -11.16
C GLY A 87 7.72 2.02 -12.08
N TRP A 88 8.17 1.10 -12.95
CA TRP A 88 7.30 0.33 -13.82
C TRP A 88 6.37 -0.62 -13.05
N LEU A 89 6.88 -1.28 -12.01
CA LEU A 89 6.07 -2.14 -11.16
C LEU A 89 4.95 -1.35 -10.47
N GLY A 90 5.31 -0.22 -9.88
CA GLY A 90 4.34 0.69 -9.28
C GLY A 90 3.31 1.21 -10.27
N LEU A 91 3.74 1.57 -11.49
CA LEU A 91 2.84 2.04 -12.56
C LEU A 91 1.84 0.94 -12.96
N VAL A 92 2.32 -0.28 -13.25
CA VAL A 92 1.45 -1.39 -13.66
C VAL A 92 0.43 -1.73 -12.57
N LEU A 93 0.87 -1.82 -11.31
CA LEU A 93 -0.03 -2.13 -10.20
C LEU A 93 -0.96 -0.98 -9.85
N GLY A 94 -0.52 0.26 -9.99
CA GLY A 94 -1.36 1.46 -9.86
C GLY A 94 -2.45 1.51 -10.92
N LEU A 95 -2.12 1.24 -12.18
CA LEU A 95 -3.09 1.14 -13.28
C LEU A 95 -4.07 -0.01 -13.08
N LEU A 96 -3.60 -1.18 -12.62
CA LEU A 96 -4.45 -2.30 -12.27
C LEU A 96 -5.44 -1.92 -11.16
N TRP A 97 -4.94 -1.25 -10.11
CA TRP A 97 -5.79 -0.75 -9.02
C TRP A 97 -6.87 0.19 -9.55
N LEU A 98 -6.48 1.17 -10.38
CA LEU A 98 -7.42 2.13 -10.99
C LEU A 98 -8.45 1.43 -11.87
N ALA A 99 -8.05 0.47 -12.71
CA ALA A 99 -8.96 -0.26 -13.57
C ALA A 99 -10.00 -1.04 -12.75
N VAL A 100 -9.54 -1.81 -11.74
CA VAL A 100 -10.46 -2.57 -10.88
C VAL A 100 -11.37 -1.62 -10.07
N ALA A 101 -10.84 -0.50 -9.56
CA ALA A 101 -11.62 0.48 -8.82
C ALA A 101 -12.70 1.15 -9.71
N ALA A 102 -12.35 1.48 -10.95
CA ALA A 102 -13.29 2.08 -11.91
C ALA A 102 -14.40 1.11 -12.31
N MET A 103 -14.06 -0.15 -12.58
CA MET A 103 -15.03 -1.18 -13.00
C MET A 103 -15.93 -1.65 -11.87
N SER A 104 -15.36 -1.94 -10.70
CA SER A 104 -16.09 -2.51 -9.56
C SER A 104 -16.73 -1.46 -8.67
N ARG A 105 -16.15 -0.27 -8.62
CA ARG A 105 -16.43 0.81 -7.66
C ARG A 105 -16.12 0.43 -6.19
N TYR A 106 -15.29 -0.60 -5.96
CA TYR A 106 -14.84 -1.00 -4.63
C TYR A 106 -13.32 -0.80 -4.49
N SER A 107 -12.90 0.17 -3.66
CA SER A 107 -11.48 0.43 -3.36
C SER A 107 -10.82 -0.78 -2.69
N SER A 108 -11.55 -1.49 -1.82
CA SER A 108 -11.04 -2.70 -1.15
C SER A 108 -10.77 -3.84 -2.13
N LEU A 109 -11.66 -4.07 -3.11
CA LEU A 109 -11.45 -5.09 -4.15
C LEU A 109 -10.25 -4.75 -5.03
N ALA A 110 -10.11 -3.47 -5.42
CA ALA A 110 -8.95 -3.00 -6.19
C ALA A 110 -7.63 -3.22 -5.41
N SER A 111 -7.63 -2.92 -4.11
CA SER A 111 -6.45 -3.11 -3.26
C SER A 111 -6.08 -4.59 -3.08
N LEU A 112 -7.07 -5.45 -2.89
CA LEU A 112 -6.87 -6.90 -2.81
C LEU A 112 -6.34 -7.47 -4.12
N SER A 113 -6.91 -7.06 -5.26
CA SER A 113 -6.46 -7.49 -6.58
C SER A 113 -5.01 -7.08 -6.85
N ALA A 114 -4.67 -5.81 -6.60
CA ALA A 114 -3.31 -5.33 -6.76
C ALA A 114 -2.31 -6.05 -5.83
N ALA A 115 -2.71 -6.31 -4.58
CA ALA A 115 -1.86 -7.02 -3.61
C ALA A 115 -1.57 -8.46 -4.04
N VAL A 116 -2.62 -9.22 -4.38
CA VAL A 116 -2.48 -10.65 -4.78
C VAL A 116 -1.70 -10.78 -6.09
N LEU A 117 -1.89 -9.85 -7.03
CA LEU A 117 -1.19 -9.88 -8.31
C LEU A 117 0.22 -9.29 -8.24
N SER A 118 0.59 -8.53 -7.21
CA SER A 118 1.91 -7.89 -7.12
C SER A 118 3.09 -8.85 -7.22
N PRO A 119 3.17 -10.01 -6.52
CA PRO A 119 4.28 -10.94 -6.67
C PRO A 119 4.27 -11.63 -8.05
N VAL A 120 3.10 -11.89 -8.60
CA VAL A 120 2.95 -12.52 -9.93
C VAL A 120 3.47 -11.58 -11.01
N VAL A 121 3.04 -10.32 -11.00
CA VAL A 121 3.50 -9.29 -11.95
C VAL A 121 5.00 -9.08 -11.81
N TYR A 122 5.52 -9.03 -10.56
CA TYR A 122 6.95 -8.85 -10.32
C TYR A 122 7.79 -9.95 -10.93
N VAL A 123 7.38 -11.21 -10.81
CA VAL A 123 8.11 -12.36 -11.37
C VAL A 123 7.92 -12.48 -12.89
N LEU A 124 6.69 -12.34 -13.40
CA LEU A 124 6.40 -12.52 -14.82
C LEU A 124 7.01 -11.45 -15.73
N ALA A 125 7.16 -10.22 -15.25
CA ALA A 125 7.79 -9.15 -16.02
C ALA A 125 9.33 -9.09 -15.84
N SER A 126 9.91 -10.08 -15.15
CA SER A 126 11.37 -10.23 -15.01
C SER A 126 12.02 -10.44 -16.37
N GLY A 127 13.13 -9.74 -16.58
CA GLY A 127 13.87 -9.76 -17.85
C GLY A 127 13.32 -8.82 -18.94
N LEU A 128 12.12 -8.24 -18.75
CA LEU A 128 11.54 -7.24 -19.65
C LEU A 128 11.67 -5.81 -19.12
N LEU A 129 11.23 -5.59 -17.88
CA LEU A 129 11.16 -4.27 -17.25
C LEU A 129 12.09 -4.12 -16.04
N TRP A 130 12.42 -5.22 -15.39
CA TRP A 130 13.34 -5.34 -14.25
C TRP A 130 13.84 -6.78 -14.12
N ASN A 131 14.79 -7.00 -13.23
CA ASN A 131 15.19 -8.35 -12.82
C ASN A 131 14.55 -8.68 -11.48
N ALA A 132 13.86 -9.82 -11.41
CA ALA A 132 13.22 -10.25 -10.17
C ALA A 132 14.23 -10.95 -9.26
N GLU A 133 14.49 -10.31 -8.12
CA GLU A 133 15.38 -10.82 -7.09
C GLU A 133 14.60 -11.59 -6.01
N ARG A 134 15.14 -12.73 -5.55
CA ARG A 134 14.45 -13.59 -4.56
C ARG A 134 14.12 -12.90 -3.26
N PRO A 135 15.01 -12.10 -2.62
CA PRO A 135 14.69 -11.39 -1.39
C PRO A 135 13.52 -10.39 -1.58
N VAL A 136 13.53 -9.66 -2.69
CA VAL A 136 12.48 -8.68 -3.03
C VAL A 136 11.15 -9.40 -3.29
N THR A 137 11.17 -10.51 -4.02
CA THR A 137 9.98 -11.35 -4.25
C THR A 137 9.38 -11.81 -2.92
N GLY A 138 10.22 -12.30 -2.00
CA GLY A 138 9.80 -12.71 -0.65
C GLY A 138 9.14 -11.57 0.12
N ALA A 139 9.73 -10.38 0.11
CA ALA A 139 9.15 -9.20 0.76
C ALA A 139 7.79 -8.81 0.17
N ILE A 140 7.65 -8.83 -1.17
CA ILE A 140 6.38 -8.54 -1.86
C ILE A 140 5.31 -9.57 -1.46
N VAL A 141 5.65 -10.86 -1.41
CA VAL A 141 4.71 -11.91 -0.98
C VAL A 141 4.24 -11.68 0.46
N VAL A 142 5.17 -11.37 1.39
CA VAL A 142 4.83 -11.09 2.79
C VAL A 142 3.94 -9.86 2.90
N MET A 143 4.26 -8.76 2.19
CA MET A 143 3.42 -7.56 2.16
C MET A 143 2.03 -7.85 1.61
N ALA A 144 1.92 -8.63 0.52
CA ALA A 144 0.64 -9.02 -0.07
C ALA A 144 -0.21 -9.84 0.92
N ALA A 145 0.39 -10.82 1.59
CA ALA A 145 -0.30 -11.65 2.59
C ALA A 145 -0.82 -10.82 3.77
N LEU A 146 0.01 -9.93 4.31
CA LEU A 146 -0.36 -9.03 5.39
C LEU A 146 -1.45 -8.03 4.97
N LEU A 147 -1.40 -7.52 3.74
CA LEU A 147 -2.41 -6.62 3.21
C LEU A 147 -3.76 -7.34 3.08
N VAL A 148 -3.77 -8.57 2.55
CA VAL A 148 -4.99 -9.39 2.50
C VAL A 148 -5.54 -9.64 3.90
N TRP A 149 -4.69 -9.98 4.86
CA TRP A 149 -5.09 -10.16 6.26
C TRP A 149 -5.69 -8.89 6.88
N ARG A 150 -5.10 -7.71 6.62
CA ARG A 150 -5.63 -6.40 7.08
C ARG A 150 -6.97 -6.03 6.42
N HIS A 151 -7.31 -6.66 5.32
CA HIS A 151 -8.59 -6.47 4.61
C HIS A 151 -9.67 -7.52 4.97
N LYS A 152 -9.46 -8.36 5.99
CA LYS A 152 -10.40 -9.42 6.36
C LYS A 152 -11.85 -8.96 6.51
N GLU A 153 -12.07 -7.80 7.14
CA GLU A 153 -13.42 -7.24 7.31
C GLU A 153 -14.02 -6.72 6.00
N ASN A 154 -13.17 -6.17 5.10
CA ASN A 154 -13.62 -5.77 3.77
C ASN A 154 -14.00 -6.99 2.93
N ILE A 155 -13.24 -8.09 3.02
CA ILE A 155 -13.57 -9.35 2.34
C ILE A 155 -14.94 -9.86 2.80
N ILE A 156 -15.20 -9.86 4.11
CA ILE A 156 -16.49 -10.28 4.67
C ILE A 156 -17.61 -9.36 4.14
N ARG A 157 -17.43 -8.03 4.15
CA ARG A 157 -18.43 -7.09 3.62
C ARG A 157 -18.64 -7.23 2.10
N LEU A 158 -17.58 -7.49 1.33
CA LEU A 158 -17.69 -7.78 -0.11
C LEU A 158 -18.52 -9.04 -0.37
N MET A 159 -18.26 -10.13 0.36
CA MET A 159 -19.03 -11.38 0.24
C MET A 159 -20.51 -11.21 0.61
N GLN A 160 -20.79 -10.31 1.57
CA GLN A 160 -22.14 -10.00 2.00
C GLN A 160 -22.85 -8.93 1.13
N GLY A 161 -22.18 -8.37 0.13
CA GLY A 161 -22.69 -7.24 -0.65
C GLY A 161 -22.85 -5.93 0.13
N LYS A 162 -22.20 -5.81 1.31
CA LYS A 162 -22.32 -4.67 2.23
C LYS A 162 -21.12 -3.70 2.18
N GLU A 163 -20.18 -3.94 1.26
CA GLU A 163 -19.02 -3.05 1.14
C GLU A 163 -19.44 -1.70 0.53
N SER A 164 -18.85 -0.60 1.04
CA SER A 164 -19.14 0.74 0.56
C SER A 164 -18.55 0.98 -0.84
N ARG A 165 -19.37 1.54 -1.74
CA ARG A 165 -18.94 1.88 -3.10
C ARG A 165 -18.25 3.24 -3.14
N LEU A 166 -17.24 3.37 -3.99
CA LEU A 166 -16.61 4.66 -4.27
C LEU A 166 -17.67 5.65 -4.82
N GLY A 167 -17.72 6.84 -4.23
CA GLY A 167 -18.65 7.90 -4.63
C GLY A 167 -20.08 7.75 -4.10
N SER A 168 -20.40 6.73 -3.29
CA SER A 168 -21.66 6.72 -2.54
C SER A 168 -21.57 7.73 -1.42
N LYS A 169 -22.26 8.88 -1.56
CA LYS A 169 -22.52 9.76 -0.42
C LYS A 169 -23.34 8.95 0.59
N GLY A 170 -22.87 8.89 1.85
CA GLY A 170 -23.58 8.22 2.91
C GLY A 170 -25.02 8.72 3.02
N LYS A 171 -25.94 8.02 2.38
CA LYS A 171 -27.35 8.04 2.70
C LYS A 171 -27.54 6.94 3.72
N ASP A 172 -27.29 7.26 4.98
CA ASP A 172 -27.85 6.54 6.14
C ASP A 172 -27.48 7.34 7.40
N LYS A 173 -28.21 8.41 7.60
CA LYS A 173 -28.54 8.98 8.91
C LYS A 173 -29.99 9.47 8.78
N GLY A 174 -30.90 8.57 8.91
CA GLY A 174 -32.27 8.78 9.29
C GLY A 174 -32.54 7.94 10.51
#